data_3cd12e2a2259510c59391b9032e3b78a
#
_entry.id   3cd12e2a2259510c59391b9032e3b78a
#
_cell.length_a   1.000
_cell.length_b   1.000
_cell.length_c   1.000
_cell.angle_alpha   90.00
_cell.angle_beta   90.00
_cell.angle_gamma   90.00
#
_symmetry.space_group_name_H-M   'P 1'
#
loop_
_entity.id
_entity.type
_entity.pdbx_description
1 polymer ?
#
loop_
_entity_poly.entity_id
_entity_poly.type
_entity_poly.pdbx_seq_one_letter_code
_entity_poly.pdbx_strand_id
1 'polypeptide(L)'
;ERGRPGLARLEGGKSKNVDEYDLPFKDVPKEKVTISRKNVAAEGTIPLGKFSVTLGGEYQDVKGNVSRPGNKIGIPDTVVKGIQKKVSAGLGYQVNPDLKVSGFIDRSRMKGGKGRNKQTVQASGKLLNGRFVGSFSNSDGEKVGSFKLVVPFAHGGKIKPRGRKAGY
;
A
#
# COMPACT_ATOMS: atom_id res chain seq x y z
N GLU A 1 28.26 -22.44 1.65
CA GLU A 1 26.88 -21.96 1.38
C GLU A 1 26.98 -20.57 0.76
N ARG A 2 26.67 -20.46 -0.53
CA ARG A 2 26.58 -19.15 -1.17
C ARG A 2 25.32 -18.47 -0.65
N GLY A 3 25.48 -17.40 0.15
CA GLY A 3 24.38 -16.60 0.65
C GLY A 3 23.52 -16.11 -0.52
N ARG A 4 22.21 -16.25 -0.38
CA ARG A 4 21.26 -15.70 -1.35
C ARG A 4 21.46 -14.19 -1.42
N PRO A 5 21.51 -13.58 -2.61
CA PRO A 5 21.65 -12.13 -2.72
C PRO A 5 20.49 -11.44 -2.01
N GLY A 6 20.78 -10.35 -1.30
CA GLY A 6 19.76 -9.50 -0.71
C GLY A 6 18.90 -8.88 -1.82
N LEU A 7 17.61 -8.68 -1.53
CA LEU A 7 16.71 -7.98 -2.43
C LEU A 7 16.68 -6.50 -2.04
N ALA A 8 16.93 -5.61 -2.99
CA ALA A 8 16.72 -4.19 -2.84
C ALA A 8 15.68 -3.72 -3.86
N ARG A 9 14.76 -2.87 -3.42
CA ARG A 9 13.74 -2.27 -4.25
C ARG A 9 13.79 -0.75 -4.09
N LEU A 10 13.86 -0.04 -5.19
CA LEU A 10 13.76 1.40 -5.25
C LEU A 10 12.56 1.76 -6.10
N GLU A 11 11.66 2.54 -5.56
CA GLU A 11 10.48 3.05 -6.27
C GLU A 11 10.42 4.56 -6.14
N GLY A 12 10.04 5.21 -7.22
CA GLY A 12 9.79 6.63 -7.22
C GLY A 12 8.71 6.98 -8.23
N GLY A 13 7.89 7.96 -7.91
CA GLY A 13 6.81 8.36 -8.78
C GLY A 13 6.37 9.80 -8.56
N LYS A 14 5.77 10.35 -9.60
CA LYS A 14 5.06 11.64 -9.54
C LYS A 14 3.67 11.41 -10.09
N SER A 15 2.66 11.87 -9.37
CA SER A 15 1.29 11.91 -9.86
C SER A 15 0.71 13.31 -9.69
N LYS A 16 -0.15 13.68 -10.60
CA LYS A 16 -0.91 14.93 -10.53
C LYS A 16 -2.36 14.62 -10.88
N ASN A 17 -3.25 14.81 -9.93
CA ASN A 17 -4.69 14.73 -10.15
C ASN A 17 -5.26 16.15 -10.14
N VAL A 18 -6.18 16.39 -11.04
CA VAL A 18 -6.91 17.65 -11.13
C VAL A 18 -8.38 17.30 -11.16
N ASP A 19 -9.10 17.73 -10.14
CA ASP A 19 -10.54 17.55 -10.01
C ASP A 19 -11.19 18.94 -10.07
N GLU A 20 -12.26 19.07 -10.84
CA GLU A 20 -13.08 20.28 -10.95
C GLU A 20 -14.44 20.01 -10.32
N TYR A 21 -14.85 20.84 -9.39
CA TYR A 21 -16.12 20.73 -8.71
C TYR A 21 -17.03 21.90 -9.09
N ASP A 22 -18.22 21.56 -9.60
CA ASP A 22 -19.31 22.52 -9.81
C ASP A 22 -20.04 22.69 -8.46
N LEU A 23 -20.01 23.89 -7.93
CA LEU A 23 -20.80 24.21 -6.75
C LEU A 23 -22.26 24.45 -7.15
N PRO A 24 -23.25 24.05 -6.32
CA PRO A 24 -24.67 24.10 -6.67
C PRO A 24 -25.27 25.52 -6.79
N PHE A 25 -24.46 26.54 -6.68
CA PHE A 25 -24.89 27.94 -6.75
C PHE A 25 -24.49 28.55 -8.09
N LYS A 26 -25.45 29.18 -8.80
CA LYS A 26 -25.25 29.73 -10.15
C LYS A 26 -24.15 30.80 -10.26
N ASP A 27 -23.84 31.50 -9.20
CA ASP A 27 -22.90 32.64 -9.18
C ASP A 27 -21.56 32.33 -8.46
N VAL A 28 -21.36 31.09 -8.07
CA VAL A 28 -20.12 30.68 -7.38
C VAL A 28 -19.16 30.06 -8.40
N PRO A 29 -17.92 30.56 -8.48
CA PRO A 29 -16.94 30.04 -9.43
C PRO A 29 -16.60 28.58 -9.12
N LYS A 30 -16.35 27.81 -10.17
CA LYS A 30 -15.89 26.42 -10.06
C LYS A 30 -14.63 26.32 -9.20
N GLU A 31 -14.60 25.34 -8.30
CA GLU A 31 -13.39 25.05 -7.56
C GLU A 31 -12.54 24.03 -8.34
N LYS A 32 -11.29 24.37 -8.55
CA LYS A 32 -10.31 23.49 -9.14
C LYS A 32 -9.33 23.03 -8.09
N VAL A 33 -9.40 21.73 -7.75
CA VAL A 33 -8.50 21.09 -6.79
C VAL A 33 -7.41 20.36 -7.55
N THR A 34 -6.17 20.77 -7.34
CA THR A 34 -5.00 20.12 -7.92
C THR A 34 -4.20 19.46 -6.82
N ILE A 35 -4.06 18.12 -6.86
CA ILE A 35 -3.24 17.36 -5.92
C ILE A 35 -2.03 16.83 -6.66
N SER A 36 -0.85 17.25 -6.26
CA SER A 36 0.43 16.74 -6.76
C SER A 36 1.10 15.91 -5.68
N ARG A 37 1.53 14.70 -6.02
CA ARG A 37 2.25 13.79 -5.11
C ARG A 37 3.58 13.43 -5.73
N LYS A 38 4.63 13.46 -4.91
CA LYS A 38 5.94 12.90 -5.23
C LYS A 38 6.28 11.90 -4.15
N ASN A 39 6.63 10.68 -4.52
CA ASN A 39 7.03 9.65 -3.59
C ASN A 39 8.37 9.04 -4.01
N VAL A 40 9.17 8.71 -3.03
CA VAL A 40 10.37 7.90 -3.18
C VAL A 40 10.37 6.89 -2.04
N ALA A 41 10.49 5.63 -2.37
CA ALA A 41 10.58 4.56 -1.41
C ALA A 41 11.78 3.66 -1.73
N ALA A 42 12.47 3.23 -0.71
CA ALA A 42 13.54 2.25 -0.80
C ALA A 42 13.32 1.18 0.26
N GLU A 43 13.49 -0.07 -0.10
CA GLU A 43 13.40 -1.21 0.79
C GLU A 43 14.52 -2.19 0.46
N GLY A 44 15.17 -2.72 1.48
CA GLY A 44 16.17 -3.77 1.35
C GLY A 44 15.92 -4.90 2.33
N THR A 45 16.06 -6.14 1.86
CA THR A 45 15.96 -7.35 2.68
C THR A 45 17.24 -8.15 2.58
N ILE A 46 17.85 -8.43 3.72
CA ILE A 46 19.07 -9.22 3.86
C ILE A 46 18.68 -10.58 4.46
N PRO A 47 18.85 -11.68 3.71
CA PRO A 47 18.65 -13.02 4.25
C PRO A 47 19.83 -13.47 5.11
N LEU A 48 19.54 -14.02 6.28
CA LEU A 48 20.50 -14.56 7.27
C LEU A 48 20.08 -15.98 7.64
N GLY A 49 20.29 -16.94 6.75
CA GLY A 49 19.81 -18.31 6.93
C GLY A 49 18.28 -18.38 6.97
N LYS A 50 17.72 -18.86 8.08
CA LYS A 50 16.27 -18.87 8.30
C LYS A 50 15.70 -17.52 8.68
N PHE A 51 16.55 -16.56 9.04
CA PHE A 51 16.15 -15.19 9.37
C PHE A 51 16.28 -14.27 8.16
N SER A 52 15.58 -13.16 8.20
CA SER A 52 15.76 -12.05 7.26
C SER A 52 15.56 -10.73 7.99
N VAL A 53 16.38 -9.74 7.64
CA VAL A 53 16.25 -8.36 8.12
C VAL A 53 15.78 -7.51 6.97
N THR A 54 14.72 -6.76 7.18
CA THR A 54 14.19 -5.81 6.19
C THR A 54 14.31 -4.41 6.76
N LEU A 55 14.87 -3.49 5.96
CA LEU A 55 14.93 -2.07 6.28
C LEU A 55 14.31 -1.30 5.13
N GLY A 56 13.50 -0.31 5.44
CA GLY A 56 12.82 0.49 4.43
C GLY A 56 12.68 1.95 4.85
N GLY A 57 12.51 2.80 3.85
CA GLY A 57 12.21 4.20 4.03
C GLY A 57 11.31 4.70 2.91
N GLU A 58 10.40 5.58 3.24
CA GLU A 58 9.52 6.24 2.28
C GLU A 58 9.47 7.74 2.58
N TYR A 59 9.57 8.51 1.53
CA TYR A 59 9.37 9.95 1.54
C TYR A 59 8.24 10.32 0.59
N GLN A 60 7.25 11.04 1.09
CA GLN A 60 6.14 11.52 0.29
C GLN A 60 5.97 13.03 0.48
N ASP A 61 5.97 13.78 -0.62
CA ASP A 61 5.61 15.20 -0.69
C ASP A 61 4.25 15.33 -1.39
N VAL A 62 3.28 15.88 -0.67
CA VAL A 62 1.93 16.13 -1.17
C VAL A 62 1.70 17.63 -1.19
N LYS A 63 1.30 18.17 -2.34
CA LYS A 63 0.89 19.55 -2.51
C LYS A 63 -0.53 19.57 -3.03
N GLY A 64 -1.43 20.15 -2.27
CA GLY A 64 -2.80 20.45 -2.69
C GLY A 64 -2.92 21.95 -2.98
N ASN A 65 -3.48 22.32 -4.11
CA ASN A 65 -3.85 23.68 -4.46
C ASN A 65 -5.33 23.71 -4.79
N VAL A 66 -6.07 24.55 -4.08
CA VAL A 66 -7.47 24.84 -4.37
C VAL A 66 -7.51 26.22 -4.98
N SER A 67 -7.81 26.30 -6.26
CA SER A 67 -7.97 27.55 -7.01
C SER A 67 -9.43 27.76 -7.39
N ARG A 68 -9.83 29.02 -7.42
CA ARG A 68 -11.20 29.45 -7.75
C ARG A 68 -11.16 30.43 -8.92
N PRO A 69 -11.02 29.93 -10.16
CA PRO A 69 -10.97 30.81 -11.32
C PRO A 69 -12.28 31.59 -11.46
N GLY A 70 -12.19 32.89 -11.67
CA GLY A 70 -13.35 33.76 -11.75
C GLY A 70 -13.93 34.23 -10.40
N ASN A 71 -13.18 34.08 -9.32
CA ASN A 71 -13.57 34.46 -7.98
C ASN A 71 -13.70 35.99 -7.85
N LYS A 72 -14.93 36.50 -7.90
CA LYS A 72 -15.26 37.93 -7.69
C LYS A 72 -15.36 38.30 -6.20
N ILE A 73 -15.37 37.31 -5.31
CA ILE A 73 -15.61 37.49 -3.87
C ILE A 73 -14.29 37.67 -3.09
N GLY A 74 -13.12 37.51 -3.75
CA GLY A 74 -11.82 37.72 -3.11
C GLY A 74 -11.38 36.62 -2.14
N ILE A 75 -11.97 35.40 -2.21
CA ILE A 75 -11.53 34.28 -1.37
C ILE A 75 -10.16 33.78 -1.88
N PRO A 76 -9.11 33.79 -1.05
CA PRO A 76 -7.78 33.43 -1.49
C PRO A 76 -7.68 31.95 -1.86
N ASP A 77 -6.84 31.65 -2.81
CA ASP A 77 -6.45 30.28 -3.13
C ASP A 77 -5.78 29.62 -1.92
N THR A 78 -6.12 28.38 -1.67
CA THR A 78 -5.57 27.65 -0.53
C THR A 78 -4.53 26.64 -1.00
N VAL A 79 -3.32 26.72 -0.44
CA VAL A 79 -2.24 25.77 -0.70
C VAL A 79 -1.99 24.94 0.54
N VAL A 80 -2.21 23.64 0.42
CA VAL A 80 -1.89 22.67 1.46
C VAL A 80 -0.62 21.90 1.07
N LYS A 81 0.35 21.89 1.97
CA LYS A 81 1.59 21.13 1.78
C LYS A 81 1.74 20.13 2.91
N GLY A 82 1.95 18.86 2.55
CA GLY A 82 2.21 17.79 3.50
C GLY A 82 3.47 17.02 3.12
N ILE A 83 4.37 16.85 4.06
CA ILE A 83 5.53 15.98 3.91
C ILE A 83 5.37 14.84 4.89
N GLN A 84 5.35 13.63 4.37
CA GLN A 84 5.34 12.42 5.17
C GLN A 84 6.65 11.67 5.00
N LYS A 85 7.24 11.26 6.10
CA LYS A 85 8.41 10.37 6.13
C LYS A 85 8.02 9.10 6.87
N LYS A 86 8.41 7.96 6.35
CA LYS A 86 8.21 6.66 6.96
C LYS A 86 9.54 5.93 6.99
N VAL A 87 9.84 5.29 8.11
CA VAL A 87 10.97 4.36 8.26
C VAL A 87 10.39 3.05 8.75
N SER A 88 10.84 1.96 8.19
CA SER A 88 10.42 0.61 8.54
C SER A 88 11.62 -0.28 8.85
N ALA A 89 11.47 -1.12 9.84
CA ALA A 89 12.40 -2.19 10.17
C ALA A 89 11.61 -3.47 10.42
N GLY A 90 12.12 -4.60 9.95
CA GLY A 90 11.43 -5.87 10.08
C GLY A 90 12.40 -7.02 10.27
N LEU A 91 11.92 -8.03 11.00
CA LEU A 91 12.57 -9.32 11.15
C LEU A 91 11.63 -10.39 10.60
N GLY A 92 12.14 -11.29 9.78
CA GLY A 92 11.41 -12.44 9.28
C GLY A 92 12.09 -13.73 9.72
N TYR A 93 11.29 -14.75 9.98
CA TYR A 93 11.76 -16.10 10.29
C TYR A 93 11.04 -17.12 9.41
N GLN A 94 11.80 -17.93 8.71
CA GLN A 94 11.29 -19.04 7.91
C GLN A 94 11.14 -20.27 8.81
N VAL A 95 9.91 -20.57 9.21
CA VAL A 95 9.60 -21.71 10.09
C VAL A 95 9.87 -23.01 9.34
N ASN A 96 9.35 -23.10 8.11
CA ASN A 96 9.58 -24.20 7.17
C ASN A 96 9.49 -23.64 5.73
N PRO A 97 9.73 -24.42 4.66
CA PRO A 97 9.66 -23.93 3.28
C PRO A 97 8.35 -23.25 2.89
N ASP A 98 7.26 -23.60 3.55
CA ASP A 98 5.91 -23.15 3.23
C ASP A 98 5.35 -22.10 4.20
N LEU A 99 6.05 -21.79 5.30
CA LEU A 99 5.57 -20.85 6.32
C LEU A 99 6.66 -19.88 6.76
N LYS A 100 6.37 -18.59 6.62
CA LYS A 100 7.19 -17.49 7.11
C LYS A 100 6.39 -16.62 8.08
N VAL A 101 7.03 -16.24 9.19
CA VAL A 101 6.51 -15.25 10.14
C VAL A 101 7.42 -14.04 10.11
N SER A 102 6.85 -12.84 10.16
CA SER A 102 7.61 -11.58 10.12
C SER A 102 7.00 -10.57 11.08
N GLY A 103 7.85 -9.81 11.73
CA GLY A 103 7.47 -8.67 12.54
C GLY A 103 8.04 -7.39 11.95
N PHE A 104 7.26 -6.32 11.91
CA PHE A 104 7.65 -5.02 11.38
C PHE A 104 7.33 -3.93 12.39
N ILE A 105 8.19 -2.93 12.44
CA ILE A 105 7.97 -1.68 13.14
C ILE A 105 8.10 -0.57 12.13
N ASP A 106 7.02 0.17 11.96
CA ASP A 106 6.95 1.34 11.09
C ASP A 106 6.84 2.60 11.95
N ARG A 107 7.63 3.59 11.64
CA ARG A 107 7.50 4.93 12.20
C ARG A 107 7.25 5.93 11.11
N SER A 108 6.10 6.57 11.16
CA SER A 108 5.74 7.62 10.22
C SER A 108 5.63 8.96 10.93
N ARG A 109 6.02 10.03 10.25
CA ARG A 109 5.90 11.40 10.74
C ARG A 109 5.46 12.33 9.61
N MET A 110 4.41 13.09 9.87
CA MET A 110 4.03 14.22 9.03
C MET A 110 4.73 15.49 9.53
N LYS A 111 5.12 16.38 8.62
CA LYS A 111 5.67 17.70 9.00
C LYS A 111 4.62 18.47 9.78
N GLY A 112 4.98 18.90 11.00
CA GLY A 112 4.07 19.62 11.90
C GLY A 112 3.10 18.72 12.70
N GLY A 113 3.10 17.40 12.49
CA GLY A 113 2.24 16.45 13.18
C GLY A 113 2.99 15.55 14.17
N LYS A 114 2.23 14.88 15.03
CA LYS A 114 2.77 13.82 15.90
C LYS A 114 3.21 12.63 15.04
N GLY A 115 4.33 12.03 15.41
CA GLY A 115 4.76 10.76 14.79
C GLY A 115 3.81 9.63 15.17
N ARG A 116 3.58 8.72 14.25
CA ARG A 116 2.81 7.49 14.49
C ARG A 116 3.74 6.29 14.43
N ASN A 117 3.56 5.38 15.35
CA ASN A 117 4.26 4.10 15.38
C ASN A 117 3.25 2.99 15.06
N LYS A 118 3.63 2.09 14.16
CA LYS A 118 2.83 0.92 13.81
C LYS A 118 3.68 -0.32 14.00
N GLN A 119 3.16 -1.28 14.72
CA GLN A 119 3.74 -2.61 14.87
C GLN A 119 2.88 -3.59 14.08
N THR A 120 3.50 -4.46 13.31
CA THR A 120 2.78 -5.45 12.51
C THR A 120 3.44 -6.80 12.67
N VAL A 121 2.65 -7.82 12.93
CA VAL A 121 3.05 -9.23 12.85
C VAL A 121 2.32 -9.85 11.69
N GLN A 122 3.04 -10.55 10.83
CA GLN A 122 2.52 -11.17 9.64
C GLN A 122 2.95 -12.62 9.55
N ALA A 123 2.02 -13.50 9.22
CA ALA A 123 2.31 -14.87 8.82
C ALA A 123 1.91 -15.04 7.35
N SER A 124 2.77 -15.68 6.56
CA SER A 124 2.51 -15.95 5.16
C SER A 124 3.02 -17.34 4.80
N GLY A 125 2.29 -18.02 3.91
CA GLY A 125 2.68 -19.36 3.51
C GLY A 125 1.82 -19.93 2.41
N LYS A 126 2.03 -21.24 2.16
CA LYS A 126 1.23 -22.04 1.25
C LYS A 126 0.19 -22.84 2.03
N LEU A 127 -1.02 -22.89 1.52
CA LEU A 127 -2.13 -23.68 2.07
C LEU A 127 -2.99 -24.17 0.91
N LEU A 128 -3.21 -25.50 0.80
CA LEU A 128 -4.11 -26.09 -0.19
C LEU A 128 -3.86 -25.59 -1.63
N ASN A 129 -2.61 -25.65 -2.11
CA ASN A 129 -2.19 -25.11 -3.41
C ASN A 129 -2.36 -23.58 -3.58
N GLY A 130 -2.86 -22.89 -2.56
CA GLY A 130 -2.97 -21.45 -2.52
C GLY A 130 -1.87 -20.79 -1.68
N ARG A 131 -1.95 -19.48 -1.58
CA ARG A 131 -1.10 -18.68 -0.69
C ARG A 131 -1.97 -17.94 0.28
N PHE A 132 -1.57 -17.92 1.54
CA PHE A 132 -2.22 -17.08 2.55
C PHE A 132 -1.28 -16.02 3.09
N VAL A 133 -1.86 -14.92 3.51
CA VAL A 133 -1.21 -13.87 4.28
C VAL A 133 -2.17 -13.44 5.37
N GLY A 134 -1.77 -13.64 6.62
CA GLY A 134 -2.46 -13.12 7.79
C GLY A 134 -1.60 -12.03 8.44
N SER A 135 -2.19 -10.92 8.85
CA SER A 135 -1.48 -9.88 9.57
C SER A 135 -2.31 -9.32 10.71
N PHE A 136 -1.60 -8.94 11.77
CA PHE A 136 -2.15 -8.18 12.88
C PHE A 136 -1.28 -6.95 13.08
N SER A 137 -1.89 -5.79 13.16
CA SER A 137 -1.18 -4.53 13.38
C SER A 137 -1.79 -3.73 14.51
N ASN A 138 -0.93 -3.03 15.25
CA ASN A 138 -1.29 -2.06 16.26
C ASN A 138 -0.66 -0.72 15.90
N SER A 139 -1.46 0.33 15.81
CA SER A 139 -1.00 1.69 15.53
C SER A 139 -1.67 2.64 16.52
N ASP A 140 -0.88 3.20 17.44
CA ASP A 140 -1.35 4.18 18.43
C ASP A 140 -2.60 3.70 19.21
N GLY A 141 -2.67 2.37 19.50
CA GLY A 141 -3.80 1.75 20.20
C GLY A 141 -4.91 1.21 19.29
N GLU A 142 -4.93 1.57 18.02
CA GLU A 142 -5.83 0.97 17.04
C GLU A 142 -5.29 -0.39 16.59
N LYS A 143 -6.10 -1.43 16.72
CA LYS A 143 -5.75 -2.81 16.38
C LYS A 143 -6.50 -3.24 15.14
N VAL A 144 -5.77 -3.70 14.13
CA VAL A 144 -6.35 -4.18 12.87
C VAL A 144 -5.79 -5.55 12.54
N GLY A 145 -6.68 -6.52 12.34
CA GLY A 145 -6.36 -7.83 11.79
C GLY A 145 -6.78 -7.93 10.33
N SER A 146 -6.01 -8.63 9.51
CA SER A 146 -6.37 -8.95 8.13
C SER A 146 -5.95 -10.37 7.79
N PHE A 147 -6.75 -11.02 6.93
CA PHE A 147 -6.44 -12.32 6.37
C PHE A 147 -6.76 -12.33 4.87
N LYS A 148 -5.82 -12.79 4.06
CA LYS A 148 -6.00 -12.96 2.62
C LYS A 148 -5.59 -14.37 2.23
N LEU A 149 -6.49 -15.07 1.55
CA LEU A 149 -6.23 -16.36 0.93
C LEU A 149 -6.39 -16.21 -0.58
N VAL A 150 -5.36 -16.60 -1.32
CA VAL A 150 -5.36 -16.65 -2.77
C VAL A 150 -5.21 -18.12 -3.20
N VAL A 151 -6.30 -18.70 -3.67
CA VAL A 151 -6.32 -20.05 -4.22
C VAL A 151 -6.32 -19.93 -5.75
N PRO A 152 -5.32 -20.47 -6.46
CA PRO A 152 -5.39 -20.52 -7.92
C PRO A 152 -6.48 -21.52 -8.29
N PHE A 153 -7.58 -21.05 -8.84
CA PHE A 153 -8.52 -21.92 -9.51
C PHE A 153 -7.85 -22.37 -10.82
N ALA A 154 -7.67 -23.69 -10.99
CA ALA A 154 -7.32 -24.22 -12.29
C ALA A 154 -8.35 -23.67 -13.29
N HIS A 155 -7.89 -23.05 -14.36
CA HIS A 155 -8.73 -22.51 -15.42
C HIS A 155 -9.75 -23.57 -15.80
N GLY A 156 -11.03 -23.25 -15.67
CA GLY A 156 -12.12 -24.17 -15.82
C GLY A 156 -11.94 -25.04 -17.06
N GLY A 157 -11.77 -26.33 -16.85
CA GLY A 157 -11.79 -27.28 -17.92
C GLY A 157 -13.09 -27.05 -18.69
N LYS A 158 -13.01 -26.84 -20.00
CA LYS A 158 -14.18 -26.74 -20.87
C LYS A 158 -15.07 -27.94 -20.56
N ILE A 159 -16.20 -27.71 -19.90
CA ILE A 159 -17.24 -28.69 -19.74
C ILE A 159 -17.69 -29.01 -21.16
N LYS A 160 -17.20 -30.12 -21.72
CA LYS A 160 -17.74 -30.63 -22.99
C LYS A 160 -19.19 -30.98 -22.70
N PRO A 161 -20.17 -30.39 -23.40
CA PRO A 161 -21.54 -30.78 -23.23
C PRO A 161 -21.66 -32.27 -23.57
N ARG A 162 -22.06 -33.11 -22.60
CA ARG A 162 -22.41 -34.48 -22.86
C ARG A 162 -23.58 -34.47 -23.82
N GLY A 163 -23.31 -34.79 -25.08
CA GLY A 163 -24.35 -35.01 -26.06
C GLY A 163 -25.28 -36.10 -25.56
N ARG A 164 -26.55 -35.76 -25.29
CA ARG A 164 -27.62 -36.76 -25.14
C ARG A 164 -27.71 -37.49 -26.48
N LYS A 165 -27.30 -38.74 -26.49
CA LYS A 165 -27.72 -39.66 -27.55
C LYS A 165 -29.21 -39.89 -27.36
N ALA A 166 -30.02 -39.35 -28.25
CA ALA A 166 -31.39 -39.81 -28.40
C ALA A 166 -31.30 -41.25 -28.91
N GLY A 167 -31.73 -42.22 -28.08
CA GLY A 167 -31.98 -43.56 -28.50
C GLY A 167 -33.41 -43.67 -29.06
N TYR A 168 -33.50 -44.22 -30.22
CA TYR A 168 -34.72 -44.82 -30.72
C TYR A 168 -34.89 -46.20 -30.11
#